data_177194f21a9ff79c05d7c065cbe092ae
#
_entry.id   177194f21a9ff79c05d7c065cbe092ae
#
_cell.length_a   1.000
_cell.length_b   1.000
_cell.length_c   1.000
_cell.angle_alpha   90.00
_cell.angle_beta   90.00
_cell.angle_gamma   90.00
#
_symmetry.space_group_name_H-M   'P 1'
#
loop_
_entity.id
_entity.type
_entity.pdbx_description
1 polymer ?
#
loop_
_entity_poly.entity_id
_entity_poly.type
_entity_poly.pdbx_seq_one_letter_code
_entity_poly.pdbx_strand_id
1 'polypeptide(L)'
;MEALFDAGKARAIGVSNFSTKKLADLLEVARVPPAVNQVECHPSWQQTVLRDFCKSKGVHLSGYSPLGSPGTTWLTSDVLKNPILVTVAEKLGKTPAQVALRWGLQMGQSVLPKSTHEDRIKQNFDVFSWFIPDDMLSKFSEIEQGRLVRGMSFVHETSPYKSLEQLWDGEI
;
A
#
# COMPACT_ATOMS: atom_id res chain seq x y z
N MET A 1 -15.69 -16.72 -3.30
CA MET A 1 -14.26 -16.95 -2.97
C MET A 1 -14.11 -18.17 -2.03
N GLU A 2 -14.87 -18.27 -0.97
CA GLU A 2 -14.76 -19.40 -0.02
C GLU A 2 -14.95 -20.78 -0.69
N ALA A 3 -15.91 -20.91 -1.61
CA ALA A 3 -16.06 -22.16 -2.37
C ALA A 3 -14.82 -22.55 -3.20
N LEU A 4 -14.01 -21.60 -3.63
CA LEU A 4 -12.74 -21.88 -4.33
C LEU A 4 -11.65 -22.33 -3.33
N PHE A 5 -11.67 -21.78 -2.13
CA PHE A 5 -10.82 -22.24 -1.04
C PHE A 5 -11.18 -23.68 -0.63
N ASP A 6 -12.47 -23.96 -0.40
CA ASP A 6 -12.95 -25.31 -0.04
C ASP A 6 -12.65 -26.36 -1.11
N ALA A 7 -12.72 -25.98 -2.38
CA ALA A 7 -12.38 -26.86 -3.51
C ALA A 7 -10.85 -27.03 -3.71
N GLY A 8 -10.01 -26.45 -2.87
CA GLY A 8 -8.56 -26.50 -2.97
C GLY A 8 -7.98 -25.76 -4.19
N LYS A 9 -8.82 -24.96 -4.91
CA LYS A 9 -8.38 -24.16 -6.07
C LYS A 9 -7.62 -22.90 -5.68
N ALA A 10 -7.80 -22.42 -4.45
CA ALA A 10 -7.04 -21.33 -3.83
C ALA A 10 -6.56 -21.77 -2.46
N ARG A 11 -5.27 -21.57 -2.16
CA ARG A 11 -4.70 -21.85 -0.84
C ARG A 11 -5.03 -20.77 0.18
N ALA A 12 -5.31 -19.58 -0.30
CA ALA A 12 -5.73 -18.42 0.48
C ALA A 12 -6.61 -17.52 -0.39
N ILE A 13 -7.48 -16.74 0.22
CA ILE A 13 -8.31 -15.74 -0.43
C ILE A 13 -8.06 -14.38 0.23
N GLY A 14 -8.30 -13.30 -0.49
CA GLY A 14 -8.06 -11.96 0.01
C GLY A 14 -8.99 -10.93 -0.62
N VAL A 15 -8.82 -9.70 -0.19
CA VAL A 15 -9.58 -8.55 -0.64
C VAL A 15 -8.64 -7.45 -1.14
N SER A 16 -9.20 -6.45 -1.82
CA SER A 16 -8.45 -5.28 -2.26
C SER A 16 -9.27 -4.02 -2.03
N ASN A 17 -8.60 -2.95 -1.59
CA ASN A 17 -9.21 -1.64 -1.32
C ASN A 17 -10.32 -1.67 -0.25
N PHE A 18 -10.18 -2.53 0.74
CA PHE A 18 -11.05 -2.52 1.91
C PHE A 18 -10.51 -1.49 2.92
N SER A 19 -11.40 -0.58 3.35
CA SER A 19 -11.16 0.29 4.50
C SER A 19 -11.11 -0.53 5.79
N THR A 20 -10.69 0.08 6.88
CA THR A 20 -10.74 -0.54 8.22
C THR A 20 -12.16 -1.02 8.54
N LYS A 21 -13.18 -0.16 8.26
CA LYS A 21 -14.59 -0.52 8.49
C LYS A 21 -15.03 -1.71 7.63
N LYS A 22 -14.80 -1.67 6.31
CA LYS A 22 -15.19 -2.77 5.41
C LYS A 22 -14.51 -4.08 5.76
N LEU A 23 -13.25 -4.01 6.19
CA LEU A 23 -12.53 -5.21 6.61
C LEU A 23 -13.07 -5.74 7.94
N ALA A 24 -13.43 -4.87 8.89
CA ALA A 24 -14.08 -5.27 10.15
C ALA A 24 -15.41 -5.96 9.88
N ASP A 25 -16.28 -5.33 9.09
CA ASP A 25 -17.62 -5.87 8.74
C ASP A 25 -17.47 -7.25 8.04
N LEU A 26 -16.49 -7.40 7.15
CA LEU A 26 -16.22 -8.68 6.48
C LEU A 26 -15.78 -9.76 7.48
N LEU A 27 -14.88 -9.43 8.40
CA LEU A 27 -14.34 -10.38 9.37
C LEU A 27 -15.40 -10.91 10.36
N GLU A 28 -16.49 -10.18 10.56
CA GLU A 28 -17.62 -10.65 11.39
C GLU A 28 -18.41 -11.79 10.72
N VAL A 29 -18.45 -11.84 9.40
CA VAL A 29 -19.29 -12.79 8.64
C VAL A 29 -18.50 -13.82 7.84
N ALA A 30 -17.21 -13.57 7.59
CA ALA A 30 -16.37 -14.46 6.80
C ALA A 30 -16.06 -15.74 7.57
N ARG A 31 -16.43 -16.88 7.01
CA ARG A 31 -16.04 -18.20 7.52
C ARG A 31 -14.54 -18.47 7.25
N VAL A 32 -14.05 -18.05 6.09
CA VAL A 32 -12.63 -18.08 5.73
C VAL A 32 -12.13 -16.63 5.69
N PRO A 33 -11.40 -16.18 6.71
CA PRO A 33 -10.94 -14.80 6.75
C PRO A 33 -9.98 -14.50 5.59
N PRO A 34 -9.98 -13.25 5.08
CA PRO A 34 -9.02 -12.86 4.05
C PRO A 34 -7.59 -12.91 4.59
N ALA A 35 -6.71 -13.56 3.85
CA ALA A 35 -5.28 -13.61 4.19
C ALA A 35 -4.57 -12.28 3.88
N VAL A 36 -5.08 -11.53 2.90
CA VAL A 36 -4.47 -10.28 2.40
C VAL A 36 -5.54 -9.22 2.18
N ASN A 37 -5.24 -7.99 2.54
CA ASN A 37 -5.87 -6.79 2.00
C ASN A 37 -4.84 -6.04 1.14
N GLN A 38 -5.07 -5.97 -0.17
CA GLN A 38 -4.18 -5.27 -1.09
C GLN A 38 -4.70 -3.84 -1.33
N VAL A 39 -3.91 -2.84 -0.96
CA VAL A 39 -4.31 -1.43 -0.95
C VAL A 39 -3.20 -0.54 -1.53
N GLU A 40 -3.55 0.69 -1.92
CA GLU A 40 -2.55 1.73 -2.17
C GLU A 40 -1.75 1.98 -0.89
N CYS A 41 -0.42 1.83 -0.96
CA CYS A 41 0.43 2.14 0.19
C CYS A 41 1.84 2.53 -0.25
N HIS A 42 2.26 3.73 0.17
CA HIS A 42 3.56 4.33 -0.10
C HIS A 42 3.87 5.39 0.98
N PRO A 43 5.09 5.96 1.04
CA PRO A 43 5.45 6.93 2.08
C PRO A 43 4.51 8.13 2.26
N SER A 44 3.86 8.60 1.18
CA SER A 44 2.87 9.68 1.24
C SER A 44 1.42 9.18 1.39
N TRP A 45 1.20 7.90 1.57
CA TRP A 45 -0.07 7.29 1.96
C TRP A 45 0.20 6.00 2.74
N GLN A 46 0.49 6.16 4.03
CA GLN A 46 1.07 5.09 4.86
C GLN A 46 0.05 4.10 5.40
N GLN A 47 -1.24 4.40 5.29
CA GLN A 47 -2.32 3.52 5.76
C GLN A 47 -2.14 3.06 7.22
N THR A 48 -1.65 3.94 8.10
CA THR A 48 -1.23 3.56 9.45
C THR A 48 -2.34 2.86 10.23
N VAL A 49 -3.55 3.43 10.25
CA VAL A 49 -4.71 2.86 10.96
C VAL A 49 -5.09 1.50 10.39
N LEU A 50 -5.22 1.41 9.05
CA LEU A 50 -5.57 0.15 8.38
C LEU A 50 -4.48 -0.91 8.56
N ARG A 51 -3.21 -0.52 8.49
CA ARG A 51 -2.07 -1.44 8.67
C ARG A 51 -2.07 -2.05 10.08
N ASP A 52 -2.26 -1.21 11.10
CA ASP A 52 -2.31 -1.67 12.48
C ASP A 52 -3.53 -2.56 12.74
N PHE A 53 -4.67 -2.22 12.15
CA PHE A 53 -5.86 -3.05 12.19
C PHE A 53 -5.62 -4.42 11.51
N CYS A 54 -5.11 -4.43 10.28
CA CYS A 54 -4.76 -5.66 9.57
C CYS A 54 -3.83 -6.55 10.40
N LYS A 55 -2.76 -5.97 10.96
CA LYS A 55 -1.83 -6.66 11.83
C LYS A 55 -2.52 -7.28 13.05
N SER A 56 -3.43 -6.55 13.71
CA SER A 56 -4.17 -7.03 14.88
C SER A 56 -5.12 -8.20 14.56
N LYS A 57 -5.56 -8.30 13.29
CA LYS A 57 -6.47 -9.35 12.81
C LYS A 57 -5.77 -10.49 12.07
N GLY A 58 -4.44 -10.45 11.96
CA GLY A 58 -3.69 -11.46 11.21
C GLY A 58 -3.89 -11.40 9.69
N VAL A 59 -4.36 -10.26 9.16
CA VAL A 59 -4.52 -10.00 7.73
C VAL A 59 -3.25 -9.32 7.22
N HIS A 60 -2.61 -9.88 6.20
CA HIS A 60 -1.43 -9.26 5.61
C HIS A 60 -1.81 -8.05 4.75
N LEU A 61 -1.11 -6.93 4.91
CA LEU A 61 -1.27 -5.78 4.03
C LEU A 61 -0.28 -5.86 2.87
N SER A 62 -0.77 -5.73 1.64
CA SER A 62 0.05 -5.68 0.43
C SER A 62 -0.11 -4.32 -0.24
N GLY A 63 1.00 -3.58 -0.40
CA GLY A 63 0.99 -2.22 -0.95
C GLY A 63 1.13 -2.20 -2.47
N TYR A 64 0.08 -1.82 -3.20
CA TYR A 64 0.23 -1.47 -4.62
C TYR A 64 0.63 0.01 -4.77
N SER A 65 1.14 0.38 -5.93
CA SER A 65 1.72 1.70 -6.21
C SER A 65 2.76 2.16 -5.16
N PRO A 66 3.68 1.29 -4.71
CA PRO A 66 4.59 1.61 -3.60
C PRO A 66 5.55 2.77 -3.91
N LEU A 67 5.65 3.17 -5.18
CA LEU A 67 6.46 4.28 -5.67
C LEU A 67 5.59 5.50 -6.07
N GLY A 68 4.28 5.49 -5.79
CA GLY A 68 3.34 6.53 -6.23
C GLY A 68 3.01 6.47 -7.73
N SER A 69 3.22 5.34 -8.40
CA SER A 69 2.92 5.13 -9.84
C SER A 69 3.58 6.16 -10.77
N PRO A 70 4.89 6.42 -10.66
CA PRO A 70 5.56 7.39 -11.53
C PRO A 70 5.43 6.99 -13.00
N GLY A 71 5.23 7.99 -13.89
CA GLY A 71 5.12 7.79 -15.34
C GLY A 71 3.73 7.37 -15.81
N THR A 72 2.72 7.39 -14.96
CA THR A 72 1.31 7.28 -15.39
C THR A 72 0.82 8.64 -15.86
N THR A 73 -0.04 8.66 -16.90
CA THR A 73 -0.57 9.90 -17.48
C THR A 73 -1.81 10.43 -16.75
N TRP A 74 -2.49 9.60 -16.00
CA TRP A 74 -3.75 9.89 -15.29
C TRP A 74 -3.54 10.21 -13.80
N LEU A 75 -2.30 10.16 -13.32
CA LEU A 75 -1.94 10.39 -11.93
C LEU A 75 -0.67 11.24 -11.84
N THR A 76 -0.73 12.35 -11.14
CA THR A 76 0.45 13.14 -10.78
C THR A 76 0.93 12.71 -9.40
N SER A 77 2.20 12.30 -9.31
CA SER A 77 2.78 11.83 -8.06
C SER A 77 4.19 12.36 -7.89
N ASP A 78 4.44 12.93 -6.73
CA ASP A 78 5.75 13.41 -6.29
C ASP A 78 6.35 12.57 -5.15
N VAL A 79 5.83 11.36 -4.92
CA VAL A 79 6.29 10.47 -3.83
C VAL A 79 7.82 10.34 -3.84
N LEU A 80 8.42 10.05 -4.99
CA LEU A 80 9.87 9.88 -5.11
C LEU A 80 10.68 11.19 -5.04
N LYS A 81 10.00 12.34 -5.09
CA LYS A 81 10.61 13.67 -4.95
C LYS A 81 10.45 14.24 -3.53
N ASN A 82 9.78 13.53 -2.65
CA ASN A 82 9.59 13.99 -1.28
C ASN A 82 10.96 14.25 -0.62
N PRO A 83 11.18 15.44 -0.02
CA PRO A 83 12.50 15.83 0.53
C PRO A 83 13.03 14.86 1.59
N ILE A 84 12.16 14.30 2.43
CA ILE A 84 12.55 13.32 3.46
C ILE A 84 13.08 12.06 2.78
N LEU A 85 12.34 11.55 1.79
CA LEU A 85 12.72 10.35 1.04
C LEU A 85 14.06 10.54 0.31
N VAL A 86 14.23 11.70 -0.35
CA VAL A 86 15.46 12.06 -1.06
C VAL A 86 16.65 12.15 -0.09
N THR A 87 16.46 12.86 1.04
CA THR A 87 17.52 13.00 2.06
C THR A 87 17.96 11.65 2.64
N VAL A 88 17.00 10.76 2.93
CA VAL A 88 17.32 9.41 3.41
C VAL A 88 18.05 8.60 2.34
N ALA A 89 17.63 8.71 1.09
CA ALA A 89 18.26 8.03 -0.03
C ALA A 89 19.73 8.45 -0.21
N GLU A 90 19.99 9.76 -0.18
CA GLU A 90 21.36 10.32 -0.25
C GLU A 90 22.25 9.81 0.88
N LYS A 91 21.76 9.85 2.13
CA LYS A 91 22.53 9.40 3.30
C LYS A 91 22.85 7.90 3.26
N LEU A 92 21.96 7.09 2.69
CA LEU A 92 22.15 5.64 2.62
C LEU A 92 22.83 5.19 1.31
N GLY A 93 23.12 6.11 0.37
CA GLY A 93 23.66 5.77 -0.94
C GLY A 93 22.71 4.89 -1.76
N LYS A 94 21.39 5.09 -1.60
CA LYS A 94 20.33 4.35 -2.27
C LYS A 94 19.47 5.29 -3.12
N THR A 95 18.66 4.72 -4.02
CA THR A 95 17.71 5.53 -4.77
C THR A 95 16.44 5.80 -3.93
N PRO A 96 15.72 6.91 -4.18
CA PRO A 96 14.42 7.14 -3.52
C PRO A 96 13.43 5.98 -3.71
N ALA A 97 13.46 5.31 -4.87
CA ALA A 97 12.64 4.13 -5.11
C ALA A 97 12.98 2.97 -4.17
N GLN A 98 14.27 2.67 -4.01
CA GLN A 98 14.72 1.64 -3.07
C GLN A 98 14.32 1.98 -1.63
N VAL A 99 14.45 3.25 -1.23
CA VAL A 99 14.06 3.71 0.11
C VAL A 99 12.55 3.57 0.33
N ALA A 100 11.72 3.93 -0.65
CA ALA A 100 10.26 3.75 -0.57
C ALA A 100 9.87 2.27 -0.40
N LEU A 101 10.50 1.38 -1.18
CA LEU A 101 10.24 -0.06 -1.09
C LEU A 101 10.73 -0.64 0.25
N ARG A 102 11.93 -0.24 0.68
CA ARG A 102 12.49 -0.71 1.96
C ARG A 102 11.65 -0.23 3.14
N TRP A 103 11.16 1.02 3.11
CA TRP A 103 10.22 1.52 4.10
C TRP A 103 8.99 0.60 4.21
N GLY A 104 8.35 0.25 3.09
CA GLY A 104 7.19 -0.63 3.09
C GLY A 104 7.49 -2.00 3.72
N LEU A 105 8.64 -2.61 3.36
CA LEU A 105 9.07 -3.88 3.95
C LEU A 105 9.31 -3.78 5.46
N GLN A 106 9.92 -2.69 5.93
CA GLN A 106 10.14 -2.46 7.37
C GLN A 106 8.84 -2.20 8.14
N MET A 107 7.82 -1.66 7.45
CA MET A 107 6.47 -1.52 8.02
C MET A 107 5.70 -2.86 8.03
N GLY A 108 6.30 -3.96 7.59
CA GLY A 108 5.71 -5.30 7.65
C GLY A 108 4.74 -5.63 6.52
N GLN A 109 4.74 -4.86 5.43
CA GLN A 109 3.90 -5.09 4.26
C GLN A 109 4.69 -5.64 3.08
N SER A 110 4.04 -6.34 2.16
CA SER A 110 4.60 -6.63 0.85
C SER A 110 4.42 -5.42 -0.08
N VAL A 111 5.33 -5.27 -1.04
CA VAL A 111 5.34 -4.17 -2.00
C VAL A 111 5.33 -4.69 -3.43
N LEU A 112 4.57 -4.04 -4.31
CA LEU A 112 4.34 -4.48 -5.69
C LEU A 112 4.88 -3.44 -6.68
N PRO A 113 6.22 -3.27 -6.80
CA PRO A 113 6.80 -2.35 -7.75
C PRO A 113 6.70 -2.87 -9.19
N LYS A 114 6.40 -1.98 -10.12
CA LYS A 114 6.40 -2.25 -11.56
C LYS A 114 7.54 -1.49 -12.22
N SER A 115 8.31 -2.17 -13.07
CA SER A 115 9.23 -1.52 -14.00
C SER A 115 9.32 -2.31 -15.31
N THR A 116 9.66 -1.62 -16.39
CA THR A 116 10.00 -2.19 -17.69
C THR A 116 11.47 -2.01 -18.03
N HIS A 117 12.24 -1.35 -17.15
CA HIS A 117 13.66 -1.15 -17.27
C HIS A 117 14.42 -2.19 -16.45
N GLU A 118 15.31 -2.94 -17.08
CA GLU A 118 16.08 -4.01 -16.44
C GLU A 118 16.83 -3.52 -15.19
N ASP A 119 17.55 -2.41 -15.28
CA ASP A 119 18.31 -1.89 -14.13
C ASP A 119 17.41 -1.47 -12.97
N ARG A 120 16.22 -0.89 -13.24
CA ARG A 120 15.26 -0.55 -12.19
C ARG A 120 14.63 -1.80 -11.56
N ILE A 121 14.43 -2.87 -12.34
CA ILE A 121 13.96 -4.15 -11.79
C ILE A 121 15.01 -4.70 -10.82
N LYS A 122 16.27 -4.70 -11.19
CA LYS A 122 17.39 -5.11 -10.31
C LYS A 122 17.46 -4.24 -9.04
N GLN A 123 17.39 -2.91 -9.19
CA GLN A 123 17.38 -1.99 -8.05
C GLN A 123 16.18 -2.19 -7.12
N ASN A 124 14.97 -2.42 -7.66
CA ASN A 124 13.78 -2.68 -6.87
C ASN A 124 13.90 -3.98 -6.04
N PHE A 125 14.73 -4.91 -6.48
CA PHE A 125 15.01 -6.15 -5.76
C PHE A 125 16.16 -6.02 -4.75
N ASP A 126 17.05 -5.03 -4.92
CA ASP A 126 18.15 -4.72 -3.97
C ASP A 126 17.64 -3.91 -2.78
N VAL A 127 16.77 -4.54 -1.96
CA VAL A 127 16.13 -3.92 -0.79
C VAL A 127 16.17 -4.82 0.46
N PHE A 128 16.81 -5.99 0.39
CA PHE A 128 16.81 -6.96 1.48
C PHE A 128 18.08 -6.97 2.32
N SER A 129 19.21 -6.48 1.77
CA SER A 129 20.55 -6.54 2.40
C SER A 129 20.88 -5.35 3.32
N TRP A 130 19.99 -4.39 3.45
CA TRP A 130 20.18 -3.15 4.22
C TRP A 130 18.86 -2.72 4.88
N PHE A 131 18.91 -1.72 5.75
CA PHE A 131 17.73 -1.20 6.44
C PHE A 131 17.82 0.33 6.59
N ILE A 132 16.68 0.97 6.79
CA ILE A 132 16.58 2.39 7.17
C ILE A 132 16.73 2.43 8.69
N PRO A 133 17.74 3.14 9.25
CA PRO A 133 17.87 3.32 10.70
C PRO A 133 16.64 4.00 11.32
N ASP A 134 16.36 3.70 12.58
CA ASP A 134 15.14 4.15 13.27
C ASP A 134 15.03 5.68 13.37
N ASP A 135 16.15 6.38 13.52
CA ASP A 135 16.20 7.85 13.53
C ASP A 135 15.80 8.47 12.20
N MET A 136 16.10 7.78 11.07
CA MET A 136 15.65 8.18 9.73
C MET A 136 14.23 7.68 9.46
N LEU A 137 13.88 6.49 9.92
CA LEU A 137 12.56 5.90 9.72
C LEU A 137 11.47 6.73 10.40
N SER A 138 11.75 7.29 11.59
CA SER A 138 10.82 8.17 12.31
C SER A 138 10.44 9.43 11.53
N LYS A 139 11.32 9.93 10.65
CA LYS A 139 11.05 11.09 9.79
C LYS A 139 9.92 10.89 8.80
N PHE A 140 9.61 9.65 8.45
CA PHE A 140 8.50 9.36 7.55
C PHE A 140 7.14 9.77 8.12
N SER A 141 7.01 9.88 9.44
CA SER A 141 5.79 10.39 10.08
C SER A 141 5.52 11.88 9.80
N GLU A 142 6.53 12.63 9.36
CA GLU A 142 6.42 14.05 8.99
C GLU A 142 5.92 14.25 7.54
N ILE A 143 5.84 13.18 6.75
CA ILE A 143 5.38 13.24 5.35
C ILE A 143 3.88 13.47 5.32
N GLU A 144 3.47 14.51 4.58
CA GLU A 144 2.06 14.78 4.32
C GLU A 144 1.39 13.56 3.65
N GLN A 145 0.23 13.20 4.18
CA GLN A 145 -0.50 12.02 3.74
C GLN A 145 -1.62 12.38 2.79
N GLY A 146 -1.73 11.65 1.69
CA GLY A 146 -2.79 11.84 0.71
C GLY A 146 -2.92 10.66 -0.24
N ARG A 147 -4.15 10.19 -0.42
CA ARG A 147 -4.49 9.14 -1.35
C ARG A 147 -4.35 9.63 -2.79
N LEU A 148 -3.57 8.96 -3.61
CA LEU A 148 -3.40 9.29 -5.03
C LEU A 148 -4.48 8.63 -5.89
N VAL A 149 -4.75 7.35 -5.67
CA VAL A 149 -5.77 6.58 -6.40
C VAL A 149 -7.12 6.75 -5.72
N ARG A 150 -7.78 7.88 -5.98
CA ARG A 150 -9.03 8.27 -5.31
C ARG A 150 -10.23 7.42 -5.69
N GLY A 151 -10.23 6.79 -6.89
CA GLY A 151 -11.36 5.96 -7.31
C GLY A 151 -12.58 6.75 -7.78
N MET A 152 -12.39 7.94 -8.36
CA MET A 152 -13.48 8.82 -8.83
C MET A 152 -14.46 8.11 -9.77
N SER A 153 -14.00 7.17 -10.58
CA SER A 153 -14.83 6.38 -11.49
C SER A 153 -15.84 5.46 -10.80
N PHE A 154 -15.67 5.20 -9.51
CA PHE A 154 -16.59 4.40 -8.72
C PHE A 154 -17.69 5.23 -8.03
N VAL A 155 -17.64 6.57 -8.17
CA VAL A 155 -18.61 7.50 -7.57
C VAL A 155 -19.48 8.07 -8.67
N HIS A 156 -20.71 7.54 -8.83
CA HIS A 156 -21.68 7.97 -9.84
C HIS A 156 -23.10 7.59 -9.44
N GLU A 157 -24.10 8.06 -10.18
CA GLU A 157 -25.52 7.92 -9.82
C GLU A 157 -25.98 6.46 -9.63
N THR A 158 -25.50 5.53 -10.44
CA THR A 158 -25.88 4.11 -10.35
C THR A 158 -24.95 3.28 -9.47
N SER A 159 -23.85 3.87 -8.96
CA SER A 159 -22.95 3.24 -8.00
C SER A 159 -23.61 3.13 -6.60
N PRO A 160 -23.26 2.14 -5.79
CA PRO A 160 -23.60 2.15 -4.37
C PRO A 160 -22.95 3.31 -3.62
N TYR A 161 -21.84 3.87 -4.16
CA TYR A 161 -21.11 4.98 -3.56
C TYR A 161 -21.45 6.30 -4.25
N LYS A 162 -21.87 7.30 -3.47
CA LYS A 162 -22.25 8.64 -3.96
C LYS A 162 -21.19 9.69 -3.69
N SER A 163 -20.18 9.38 -2.90
CA SER A 163 -19.06 10.25 -2.60
C SER A 163 -17.78 9.43 -2.33
N LEU A 164 -16.63 10.08 -2.38
CA LEU A 164 -15.36 9.48 -1.97
C LEU A 164 -15.37 9.10 -0.48
N GLU A 165 -16.02 9.91 0.34
CA GLU A 165 -16.23 9.64 1.76
C GLU A 165 -16.92 8.29 1.99
N GLN A 166 -18.00 8.00 1.23
CA GLN A 166 -18.67 6.71 1.30
C GLN A 166 -17.84 5.57 0.71
N LEU A 167 -17.09 5.84 -0.36
CA LEU A 167 -16.23 4.83 -1.00
C LEU A 167 -15.14 4.35 -0.05
N TRP A 168 -14.56 5.25 0.73
CA TRP A 168 -13.40 4.98 1.58
C TRP A 168 -13.71 5.01 3.08
N ASP A 169 -14.99 5.19 3.48
CA ASP A 169 -15.43 5.28 4.88
C ASP A 169 -14.65 6.35 5.68
N GLY A 170 -14.34 7.48 5.04
CA GLY A 170 -13.58 8.58 5.63
C GLY A 170 -12.06 8.42 5.58
N GLU A 171 -11.52 7.32 5.12
CA GLU A 171 -10.08 7.08 4.98
C GLU A 171 -9.57 7.64 3.61
N ILE A 172 -9.55 9.01 3.46
CA ILE A 172 -9.19 9.72 2.22
C ILE A 172 -8.07 10.74 2.41
#